data_8b288ab2ffa5fa157f4e052fd36edbdf
#
_entry.id   8b288ab2ffa5fa157f4e052fd36edbdf
#
_cell.length_a   1.000
_cell.length_b   1.000
_cell.length_c   1.000
_cell.angle_alpha   90.00
_cell.angle_beta   90.00
_cell.angle_gamma   90.00
#
_symmetry.space_group_name_H-M   'P 1'
#
loop_
_entity.id
_entity.type
_entity.pdbx_description
1 polymer ?
#
loop_
_entity_poly.entity_id
_entity_poly.type
_entity_poly.pdbx_seq_one_letter_code
_entity_poly.pdbx_strand_id
1 'polypeptide(L)'
;GSQFPAFSTWTEVRLGELMSPTSKSSLAPGIKPRVHVRTVGCPKNVVDSELMMGAFGAKDYDVVGEADDADVLVVNTCGFIGMAREASVQAILELAKVKEEKENARLVVTGCLSQRFSDELATSLPEVDLFVGSGSATQIPEFVGELPEEPDPALREPVLRVGKAGTLYDPDTPRTSTGVGYSTYVKVAEGCSQKC
;
A
#
# COMPACT_ATOMS: atom_id res chain seq x y z
N GLY A 1 -52.71 11.28 16.65
CA GLY A 1 -51.92 12.47 16.53
C GLY A 1 -50.58 12.27 17.16
N SER A 2 -49.56 11.87 16.37
CA SER A 2 -48.20 11.79 16.80
C SER A 2 -47.41 12.91 16.08
N GLN A 3 -47.05 13.93 16.84
CA GLN A 3 -46.19 15.02 16.38
C GLN A 3 -44.73 14.59 16.49
N PHE A 4 -44.00 14.61 15.36
CA PHE A 4 -42.54 14.56 15.32
C PHE A 4 -42.01 15.96 15.62
N PRO A 5 -40.99 16.12 16.48
CA PRO A 5 -40.37 17.42 16.70
C PRO A 5 -39.47 17.81 15.52
N ALA A 6 -39.47 19.11 15.24
CA ALA A 6 -38.74 19.76 14.14
C ALA A 6 -37.23 19.63 14.27
N PHE A 7 -36.61 19.33 13.14
CA PHE A 7 -35.15 19.44 12.90
C PHE A 7 -34.76 20.91 12.84
N SER A 8 -34.15 21.42 13.89
CA SER A 8 -33.41 22.68 13.81
C SER A 8 -32.27 22.65 14.84
N THR A 9 -31.11 22.47 14.41
CA THR A 9 -29.81 23.07 14.80
C THR A 9 -28.67 22.15 14.42
N TRP A 10 -28.29 22.21 13.16
CA TRP A 10 -26.92 21.84 12.76
C TRP A 10 -26.06 23.08 13.02
N THR A 11 -25.36 23.10 14.12
CA THR A 11 -24.31 24.06 14.39
C THR A 11 -23.20 23.85 13.36
N GLU A 12 -22.87 24.94 12.66
CA GLU A 12 -21.74 25.04 11.74
C GLU A 12 -20.45 24.60 12.44
N VAL A 13 -19.98 23.40 12.13
CA VAL A 13 -18.59 23.01 12.43
C VAL A 13 -17.72 23.76 11.43
N ARG A 14 -16.92 24.68 11.91
CA ARG A 14 -15.95 25.44 11.12
C ARG A 14 -14.98 24.45 10.46
N LEU A 15 -15.05 24.35 9.14
CA LEU A 15 -14.19 23.56 8.24
C LEU A 15 -12.73 24.04 8.19
N GLY A 16 -12.28 24.85 9.14
CA GLY A 16 -10.97 25.52 9.13
C GLY A 16 -9.87 24.90 10.00
N GLU A 17 -10.15 23.87 10.79
CA GLU A 17 -9.17 23.35 11.77
C GLU A 17 -8.74 21.89 11.54
N LEU A 18 -9.13 21.25 10.44
CA LEU A 18 -8.82 19.85 10.14
C LEU A 18 -7.76 19.65 9.03
N MET A 19 -7.01 20.71 8.68
CA MET A 19 -5.95 20.61 7.69
C MET A 19 -4.61 21.06 8.27
N SER A 20 -4.00 20.24 9.11
CA SER A 20 -2.56 20.26 9.34
C SER A 20 -1.98 18.90 8.94
N PRO A 21 -1.38 18.78 7.74
CA PRO A 21 -0.62 17.60 7.39
C PRO A 21 0.80 17.78 7.93
N THR A 22 1.03 17.40 9.17
CA THR A 22 2.38 17.18 9.67
C THR A 22 2.42 15.88 10.45
N SER A 23 2.39 14.77 9.72
CA SER A 23 2.91 13.51 10.24
C SER A 23 4.43 13.69 10.35
N LYS A 24 4.89 14.08 11.53
CA LYS A 24 6.32 14.00 11.86
C LYS A 24 6.62 12.53 12.06
N SER A 25 7.39 11.94 11.14
CA SER A 25 8.03 10.64 11.32
C SER A 25 8.65 10.58 12.74
N SER A 26 8.34 9.51 13.48
CA SER A 26 8.92 9.22 14.82
C SER A 26 10.44 8.93 14.77
N LEU A 27 11.04 8.98 13.58
CA LEU A 27 12.47 8.81 13.36
C LEU A 27 13.24 10.07 13.80
N ALA A 28 14.43 9.87 14.36
CA ALA A 28 15.33 10.96 14.74
C ALA A 28 15.62 11.88 13.53
N PRO A 29 15.82 13.19 13.73
CA PRO A 29 16.04 14.15 12.64
C PRO A 29 17.23 13.71 11.76
N GLY A 30 16.97 13.49 10.47
CA GLY A 30 17.98 13.10 9.48
C GLY A 30 18.04 11.61 9.15
N ILE A 31 17.24 10.75 9.78
CA ILE A 31 17.12 9.33 9.40
C ILE A 31 15.95 9.19 8.43
N LYS A 32 16.22 8.68 7.23
CA LYS A 32 15.17 8.36 6.25
C LYS A 32 14.53 7.03 6.60
N PRO A 33 13.19 6.90 6.49
CA PRO A 33 12.55 5.61 6.63
C PRO A 33 12.97 4.67 5.49
N ARG A 34 13.11 3.40 5.81
CA ARG A 34 13.58 2.36 4.88
C ARG A 34 12.43 1.50 4.41
N VAL A 35 12.37 1.21 3.12
CA VAL A 35 11.33 0.38 2.52
C VAL A 35 11.90 -0.84 1.82
N HIS A 36 11.31 -2.01 2.09
CA HIS A 36 11.56 -3.24 1.36
C HIS A 36 10.32 -3.58 0.51
N VAL A 37 10.54 -3.88 -0.78
CA VAL A 37 9.47 -4.26 -1.71
C VAL A 37 9.70 -5.68 -2.21
N ARG A 38 8.83 -6.61 -1.80
CA ARG A 38 8.82 -7.99 -2.27
C ARG A 38 7.81 -8.16 -3.39
N THR A 39 8.27 -8.56 -4.56
CA THR A 39 7.43 -8.78 -5.74
C THR A 39 7.10 -10.27 -5.90
N VAL A 40 5.82 -10.58 -5.96
CA VAL A 40 5.32 -11.93 -6.28
C VAL A 40 4.39 -11.84 -7.49
N GLY A 41 4.69 -12.59 -8.54
CA GLY A 41 3.79 -12.70 -9.69
C GLY A 41 4.45 -12.51 -11.05
N CYS A 42 3.80 -11.75 -11.93
CA CYS A 42 4.12 -11.63 -13.33
C CYS A 42 4.93 -10.35 -13.65
N PRO A 43 5.39 -10.16 -14.89
CA PRO A 43 6.09 -8.95 -15.31
C PRO A 43 5.35 -7.64 -15.01
N LYS A 44 4.00 -7.62 -14.97
CA LYS A 44 3.25 -6.41 -14.56
C LYS A 44 3.55 -6.03 -13.12
N ASN A 45 3.62 -7.02 -12.22
CA ASN A 45 4.00 -6.77 -10.82
C ASN A 45 5.42 -6.21 -10.72
N VAL A 46 6.35 -6.65 -11.58
CA VAL A 46 7.71 -6.10 -11.61
C VAL A 46 7.67 -4.60 -11.93
N VAL A 47 6.94 -4.21 -12.99
CA VAL A 47 6.80 -2.78 -13.35
C VAL A 47 6.17 -1.98 -12.22
N ASP A 48 5.09 -2.49 -11.62
CA ASP A 48 4.42 -1.81 -10.51
C ASP A 48 5.36 -1.66 -9.29
N SER A 49 6.18 -2.67 -8.99
CA SER A 49 7.17 -2.59 -7.90
C SER A 49 8.27 -1.57 -8.19
N GLU A 50 8.76 -1.50 -9.42
CA GLU A 50 9.76 -0.52 -9.82
C GLU A 50 9.24 0.92 -9.76
N LEU A 51 7.96 1.13 -10.09
CA LEU A 51 7.27 2.41 -9.92
C LEU A 51 7.06 2.76 -8.45
N MET A 52 6.67 1.78 -7.62
CA MET A 52 6.59 1.96 -6.16
C MET A 52 7.92 2.40 -5.57
N MET A 53 9.00 1.70 -5.89
CA MET A 53 10.34 2.04 -5.40
C MET A 53 10.75 3.45 -5.84
N GLY A 54 10.46 3.83 -7.08
CA GLY A 54 10.69 5.21 -7.55
C GLY A 54 9.87 6.24 -6.78
N ALA A 55 8.59 5.94 -6.49
CA ALA A 55 7.73 6.82 -5.71
C ALA A 55 8.18 6.96 -4.25
N PHE A 56 8.63 5.87 -3.62
CA PHE A 56 9.21 5.91 -2.28
C PHE A 56 10.50 6.75 -2.26
N GLY A 57 11.41 6.56 -3.23
CA GLY A 57 12.61 7.38 -3.34
C GLY A 57 12.31 8.87 -3.52
N ALA A 58 11.27 9.23 -4.28
CA ALA A 58 10.82 10.61 -4.45
C ALA A 58 10.21 11.23 -3.17
N LYS A 59 9.84 10.42 -2.19
CA LYS A 59 9.34 10.83 -0.87
C LYS A 59 10.37 10.61 0.25
N ASP A 60 11.64 10.60 -0.10
CA ASP A 60 12.76 10.48 0.84
C ASP A 60 12.83 9.16 1.64
N TYR A 61 12.33 8.05 1.07
CA TYR A 61 12.56 6.71 1.60
C TYR A 61 13.82 6.10 0.99
N ASP A 62 14.56 5.34 1.77
CA ASP A 62 15.67 4.51 1.27
C ASP A 62 15.14 3.10 0.95
N VAL A 63 15.30 2.66 -0.31
CA VAL A 63 14.92 1.31 -0.73
C VAL A 63 16.00 0.34 -0.33
N VAL A 64 15.64 -0.68 0.46
CA VAL A 64 16.58 -1.69 0.98
C VAL A 64 16.30 -3.09 0.42
N GLY A 65 17.35 -3.90 0.30
CA GLY A 65 17.24 -5.27 -0.21
C GLY A 65 16.68 -6.25 0.80
N GLU A 66 17.05 -6.09 2.07
CA GLU A 66 16.65 -7.01 3.13
C GLU A 66 15.46 -6.48 3.92
N ALA A 67 14.51 -7.37 4.23
CA ALA A 67 13.30 -7.03 4.97
C ALA A 67 13.62 -6.63 6.42
N ASP A 68 14.64 -7.25 7.01
CA ASP A 68 15.08 -6.96 8.38
C ASP A 68 15.60 -5.53 8.56
N ASP A 69 15.99 -4.88 7.48
CA ASP A 69 16.46 -3.50 7.50
C ASP A 69 15.34 -2.46 7.30
N ALA A 70 14.13 -2.88 6.91
CA ALA A 70 13.06 -1.98 6.51
C ALA A 70 12.16 -1.56 7.67
N ASP A 71 11.64 -0.33 7.60
CA ASP A 71 10.59 0.21 8.46
C ASP A 71 9.20 0.03 7.80
N VAL A 72 9.19 -0.08 6.46
CA VAL A 72 7.99 -0.36 5.66
C VAL A 72 8.23 -1.61 4.82
N LEU A 73 7.39 -2.60 4.99
CA LEU A 73 7.41 -3.88 4.28
C LEU A 73 6.27 -3.90 3.26
N VAL A 74 6.57 -4.01 1.98
CA VAL A 74 5.56 -4.02 0.91
C VAL A 74 5.58 -5.36 0.19
N VAL A 75 4.41 -6.01 0.08
CA VAL A 75 4.23 -7.22 -0.75
C VAL A 75 3.36 -6.87 -1.95
N ASN A 76 3.94 -6.91 -3.14
CA ASN A 76 3.19 -6.80 -4.39
C ASN A 76 2.76 -8.19 -4.85
N THR A 77 1.47 -8.46 -4.85
CA THR A 77 0.86 -9.79 -4.89
C THR A 77 0.20 -10.12 -6.22
N CYS A 78 0.15 -11.41 -6.55
CA CYS A 78 -0.56 -11.96 -7.69
C CYS A 78 -1.85 -12.67 -7.25
N GLY A 79 -2.96 -12.33 -7.91
CA GLY A 79 -4.28 -12.93 -7.63
C GLY A 79 -4.81 -13.82 -8.76
N PHE A 80 -3.99 -14.17 -9.78
CA PHE A 80 -4.51 -14.78 -11.02
C PHE A 80 -4.69 -16.30 -10.92
N ILE A 81 -3.64 -17.04 -10.58
CA ILE A 81 -3.68 -18.52 -10.49
C ILE A 81 -3.50 -18.99 -9.05
N GLY A 82 -3.99 -20.20 -8.73
CA GLY A 82 -3.95 -20.77 -7.37
C GLY A 82 -2.57 -20.74 -6.75
N MET A 83 -1.57 -21.31 -7.42
CA MET A 83 -0.18 -21.33 -6.95
C MET A 83 0.41 -19.94 -6.68
N ALA A 84 0.07 -18.94 -7.51
CA ALA A 84 0.56 -17.58 -7.30
C ALA A 84 -0.15 -16.88 -6.11
N ARG A 85 -1.41 -17.23 -5.85
CA ARG A 85 -2.12 -16.77 -4.64
C ARG A 85 -1.50 -17.35 -3.39
N GLU A 86 -1.23 -18.65 -3.38
CA GLU A 86 -0.55 -19.33 -2.27
C GLU A 86 0.83 -18.72 -2.00
N ALA A 87 1.64 -18.51 -3.05
CA ALA A 87 2.93 -17.84 -2.93
C ALA A 87 2.81 -16.40 -2.41
N SER A 88 1.76 -15.68 -2.80
CA SER A 88 1.50 -14.32 -2.31
C SER A 88 1.14 -14.33 -0.83
N VAL A 89 0.25 -15.21 -0.38
CA VAL A 89 -0.11 -15.35 1.04
C VAL A 89 1.11 -15.76 1.85
N GLN A 90 1.91 -16.71 1.36
CA GLN A 90 3.14 -17.13 2.03
C GLN A 90 4.12 -15.94 2.20
N ALA A 91 4.30 -15.12 1.17
CA ALA A 91 5.15 -13.93 1.23
C ALA A 91 4.64 -12.90 2.24
N ILE A 92 3.32 -12.72 2.36
CA ILE A 92 2.71 -11.85 3.38
C ILE A 92 3.01 -12.37 4.78
N LEU A 93 2.80 -13.66 5.04
CA LEU A 93 3.05 -14.27 6.34
C LEU A 93 4.53 -14.24 6.74
N GLU A 94 5.44 -14.37 5.78
CA GLU A 94 6.88 -14.23 6.03
C GLU A 94 7.25 -12.81 6.46
N LEU A 95 6.73 -11.78 5.77
CA LEU A 95 6.98 -10.39 6.15
C LEU A 95 6.22 -9.96 7.41
N ALA A 96 5.07 -10.58 7.71
CA ALA A 96 4.38 -10.38 8.97
C ALA A 96 5.24 -10.79 10.18
N LYS A 97 5.98 -11.92 10.06
CA LYS A 97 6.93 -12.35 11.11
C LYS A 97 8.05 -11.33 11.31
N VAL A 98 8.61 -10.81 10.21
CA VAL A 98 9.63 -9.75 10.30
C VAL A 98 9.06 -8.51 10.99
N LYS A 99 7.81 -8.15 10.70
CA LYS A 99 7.13 -7.03 11.37
C LYS A 99 6.96 -7.27 12.86
N GLU A 100 6.61 -8.49 13.29
CA GLU A 100 6.44 -8.83 14.71
C GLU A 100 7.70 -8.64 15.54
N GLU A 101 8.88 -8.79 14.92
CA GLU A 101 10.19 -8.60 15.55
C GLU A 101 10.61 -7.13 15.64
N LYS A 102 9.82 -6.20 15.07
CA LYS A 102 10.16 -4.79 14.92
C LYS A 102 9.09 -3.87 15.49
N GLU A 103 9.48 -3.00 16.38
CA GLU A 103 8.61 -1.92 16.85
C GLU A 103 8.34 -0.94 15.67
N ASN A 104 7.07 -0.60 15.46
CA ASN A 104 6.62 0.39 14.46
C ASN A 104 6.81 0.04 12.97
N ALA A 105 7.22 -1.18 12.62
CA ALA A 105 7.24 -1.60 11.23
C ALA A 105 5.81 -1.67 10.65
N ARG A 106 5.66 -1.28 9.38
CA ARG A 106 4.39 -1.29 8.66
C ARG A 106 4.38 -2.36 7.59
N LEU A 107 3.30 -3.14 7.51
CA LEU A 107 3.11 -4.16 6.47
C LEU A 107 2.01 -3.71 5.50
N VAL A 108 2.39 -3.55 4.25
CA VAL A 108 1.51 -3.12 3.15
C VAL A 108 1.37 -4.25 2.15
N VAL A 109 0.13 -4.57 1.78
CA VAL A 109 -0.18 -5.57 0.75
C VAL A 109 -0.84 -4.89 -0.44
N THR A 110 -0.29 -5.08 -1.61
CA THR A 110 -0.80 -4.49 -2.85
C THR A 110 -0.86 -5.51 -3.99
N GLY A 111 -1.38 -5.10 -5.14
CA GLY A 111 -1.41 -5.90 -6.35
C GLY A 111 -2.74 -6.59 -6.62
N CYS A 112 -2.71 -7.60 -7.51
CA CYS A 112 -3.93 -8.25 -8.01
C CYS A 112 -4.70 -9.04 -6.94
N LEU A 113 -4.02 -9.61 -5.95
CA LEU A 113 -4.68 -10.34 -4.88
C LEU A 113 -5.45 -9.38 -3.97
N SER A 114 -4.81 -8.31 -3.53
CA SER A 114 -5.42 -7.23 -2.76
C SER A 114 -6.59 -6.58 -3.52
N GLN A 115 -6.44 -6.33 -4.83
CA GLN A 115 -7.51 -5.75 -5.65
C GLN A 115 -8.79 -6.60 -5.70
N ARG A 116 -8.66 -7.93 -5.62
CA ARG A 116 -9.79 -8.86 -5.81
C ARG A 116 -10.41 -9.36 -4.52
N PHE A 117 -9.65 -9.42 -3.45
CA PHE A 117 -10.02 -10.12 -2.22
C PHE A 117 -9.73 -9.29 -0.96
N SER A 118 -9.75 -7.95 -1.05
CA SER A 118 -9.38 -7.05 0.05
C SER A 118 -10.12 -7.33 1.36
N ASP A 119 -11.44 -7.52 1.31
CA ASP A 119 -12.26 -7.70 2.51
C ASP A 119 -12.00 -9.05 3.17
N GLU A 120 -11.84 -10.12 2.36
CA GLU A 120 -11.51 -11.45 2.85
C GLU A 120 -10.11 -11.49 3.48
N LEU A 121 -9.14 -10.81 2.84
CA LEU A 121 -7.78 -10.72 3.32
C LEU A 121 -7.69 -9.88 4.59
N ALA A 122 -8.39 -8.75 4.67
CA ALA A 122 -8.41 -7.90 5.87
C ALA A 122 -8.93 -8.65 7.09
N THR A 123 -9.94 -9.51 6.90
CA THR A 123 -10.46 -10.36 7.97
C THR A 123 -9.49 -11.48 8.37
N SER A 124 -8.75 -12.02 7.39
CA SER A 124 -7.90 -13.21 7.59
C SER A 124 -6.47 -12.90 7.98
N LEU A 125 -6.01 -11.68 7.71
CA LEU A 125 -4.62 -11.21 7.91
C LEU A 125 -4.61 -9.89 8.69
N PRO A 126 -5.00 -9.90 9.97
CA PRO A 126 -5.07 -8.70 10.81
C PRO A 126 -3.69 -8.07 11.11
N GLU A 127 -2.61 -8.78 10.85
CA GLU A 127 -1.23 -8.30 10.94
C GLU A 127 -0.85 -7.28 9.85
N VAL A 128 -1.62 -7.21 8.75
CA VAL A 128 -1.42 -6.22 7.69
C VAL A 128 -2.00 -4.87 8.10
N ASP A 129 -1.27 -3.79 7.92
CA ASP A 129 -1.73 -2.44 8.24
C ASP A 129 -2.52 -1.79 7.11
N LEU A 130 -2.15 -2.09 5.85
CA LEU A 130 -2.71 -1.42 4.68
C LEU A 130 -2.84 -2.37 3.49
N PHE A 131 -4.04 -2.43 2.91
CA PHE A 131 -4.29 -3.08 1.62
C PHE A 131 -4.53 -2.03 0.54
N VAL A 132 -3.78 -2.13 -0.57
CA VAL A 132 -3.84 -1.20 -1.70
C VAL A 132 -4.19 -1.94 -2.98
N GLY A 133 -5.04 -1.33 -3.82
CA GLY A 133 -5.38 -1.88 -5.13
C GLY A 133 -4.23 -1.80 -6.14
N SER A 134 -4.30 -2.61 -7.20
CA SER A 134 -3.25 -2.74 -8.22
C SER A 134 -2.96 -1.46 -9.02
N GLY A 135 -3.90 -0.50 -9.07
CA GLY A 135 -3.75 0.74 -9.84
C GLY A 135 -3.15 1.91 -9.06
N SER A 136 -2.74 1.72 -7.80
CA SER A 136 -2.31 2.79 -6.91
C SER A 136 -0.86 2.65 -6.43
N ALA A 137 -0.02 1.97 -7.20
CA ALA A 137 1.36 1.67 -6.81
C ALA A 137 2.17 2.93 -6.43
N THR A 138 2.03 4.02 -7.16
CA THR A 138 2.76 5.28 -6.90
C THR A 138 2.21 6.10 -5.74
N GLN A 139 1.00 5.79 -5.25
CA GLN A 139 0.35 6.47 -4.14
C GLN A 139 0.65 5.81 -2.78
N ILE A 140 1.26 4.62 -2.78
CA ILE A 140 1.53 3.87 -1.54
C ILE A 140 2.34 4.67 -0.52
N PRO A 141 3.38 5.44 -0.88
CA PRO A 141 4.11 6.25 0.10
C PRO A 141 3.23 7.28 0.83
N GLU A 142 2.23 7.84 0.14
CA GLU A 142 1.26 8.78 0.73
C GLU A 142 0.33 8.05 1.70
N PHE A 143 -0.21 6.91 1.30
CA PHE A 143 -1.08 6.10 2.15
C PHE A 143 -0.37 5.58 3.41
N VAL A 144 0.91 5.24 3.30
CA VAL A 144 1.73 4.86 4.46
C VAL A 144 1.89 6.05 5.42
N GLY A 145 2.11 7.26 4.89
CA GLY A 145 2.20 8.48 5.70
C GLY A 145 0.88 8.89 6.37
N GLU A 146 -0.26 8.39 5.89
CA GLU A 146 -1.58 8.61 6.50
C GLU A 146 -1.91 7.62 7.63
N LEU A 147 -1.13 6.54 7.77
CA LEU A 147 -1.35 5.58 8.84
C LEU A 147 -1.04 6.20 10.21
N PRO A 148 -1.81 5.87 11.26
CA PRO A 148 -1.55 6.36 12.60
C PRO A 148 -0.16 5.92 13.09
N GLU A 149 0.56 6.79 13.78
CA GLU A 149 1.91 6.50 14.29
C GLU A 149 1.91 5.35 15.29
N GLU A 150 0.92 5.32 16.17
CA GLU A 150 0.68 4.19 17.09
C GLU A 150 -0.62 3.50 16.69
N PRO A 151 -0.56 2.24 16.22
CA PRO A 151 -1.77 1.47 15.99
C PRO A 151 -2.42 1.18 17.34
N ASP A 152 -3.67 1.62 17.53
CA ASP A 152 -4.47 1.20 18.69
C ASP A 152 -4.65 -0.33 18.64
N PRO A 153 -4.10 -1.09 19.59
CA PRO A 153 -4.21 -2.55 19.59
C PRO A 153 -5.66 -3.05 19.64
N ALA A 154 -6.59 -2.21 20.12
CA ALA A 154 -8.01 -2.53 20.23
C ALA A 154 -8.79 -2.27 18.93
N LEU A 155 -8.22 -1.48 17.99
CA LEU A 155 -8.84 -1.07 16.73
C LEU A 155 -8.02 -1.54 15.50
N ARG A 156 -7.32 -2.68 15.59
CA ARG A 156 -6.51 -3.22 14.49
C ARG A 156 -7.38 -3.76 13.35
N GLU A 157 -8.05 -2.85 12.65
CA GLU A 157 -8.60 -3.16 11.34
C GLU A 157 -7.65 -2.62 10.27
N PRO A 158 -7.24 -3.44 9.31
CA PRO A 158 -6.43 -2.99 8.18
C PRO A 158 -7.10 -1.84 7.41
N VAL A 159 -6.32 -0.84 7.04
CA VAL A 159 -6.82 0.23 6.17
C VAL A 159 -6.95 -0.27 4.74
N LEU A 160 -8.11 -0.07 4.11
CA LEU A 160 -8.35 -0.46 2.73
C LEU A 160 -8.29 0.76 1.81
N ARG A 161 -7.41 0.73 0.80
CA ARG A 161 -7.29 1.71 -0.28
C ARG A 161 -7.42 1.00 -1.64
N VAL A 162 -8.57 0.33 -1.83
CA VAL A 162 -8.86 -0.47 -3.01
C VAL A 162 -9.97 0.21 -3.81
N GLY A 163 -9.63 0.72 -4.97
CA GLY A 163 -10.53 1.44 -5.87
C GLY A 163 -10.54 0.82 -7.28
N LYS A 164 -11.08 1.55 -8.25
CA LYS A 164 -10.93 1.16 -9.65
C LYS A 164 -9.44 1.18 -10.02
N ALA A 165 -9.01 0.17 -10.78
CA ALA A 165 -7.66 0.15 -11.34
C ALA A 165 -7.38 1.50 -12.02
N GLY A 166 -6.24 2.11 -11.67
CA GLY A 166 -5.88 3.45 -12.11
C GLY A 166 -5.61 3.53 -13.61
N THR A 167 -5.37 4.73 -14.08
CA THR A 167 -4.88 5.02 -15.43
C THR A 167 -3.42 4.55 -15.58
N LEU A 168 -2.96 4.46 -16.82
CA LEU A 168 -1.53 4.28 -17.12
C LEU A 168 -0.70 5.38 -16.44
N TYR A 169 0.47 5.01 -15.99
CA TYR A 169 1.42 5.95 -15.39
C TYR A 169 1.96 6.92 -16.44
N ASP A 170 2.22 8.15 -16.00
CA ASP A 170 2.88 9.16 -16.81
C ASP A 170 4.31 8.69 -17.18
N PRO A 171 4.80 8.97 -18.40
CA PRO A 171 6.18 8.66 -18.79
C PRO A 171 7.25 9.23 -17.84
N ASP A 172 6.96 10.35 -17.18
CA ASP A 172 7.85 11.01 -16.23
C ASP A 172 7.74 10.46 -14.80
N THR A 173 6.89 9.46 -14.57
CA THR A 173 6.76 8.83 -13.25
C THR A 173 8.09 8.20 -12.82
N PRO A 174 8.65 8.56 -11.64
CA PRO A 174 9.89 7.97 -11.15
C PRO A 174 9.84 6.45 -11.11
N ARG A 175 10.89 5.79 -11.60
CA ARG A 175 10.98 4.34 -11.66
C ARG A 175 12.38 3.88 -11.31
N THR A 176 12.49 2.94 -10.37
CA THR A 176 13.75 2.29 -10.02
C THR A 176 13.83 0.93 -10.71
N SER A 177 14.68 0.80 -11.73
CA SER A 177 14.82 -0.46 -12.48
C SER A 177 15.47 -1.55 -11.64
N THR A 178 14.85 -2.72 -11.61
CA THR A 178 15.37 -3.95 -10.97
C THR A 178 15.88 -4.97 -11.97
N GLY A 179 15.70 -4.69 -13.26
CA GLY A 179 16.10 -5.59 -14.36
C GLY A 179 17.58 -5.53 -14.69
N VAL A 180 18.00 -6.46 -15.55
CA VAL A 180 19.32 -6.42 -16.17
C VAL A 180 19.40 -5.27 -17.17
N GLY A 181 20.54 -4.58 -17.26
CA GLY A 181 20.68 -3.31 -17.99
C GLY A 181 20.33 -3.32 -19.49
N TYR A 182 20.13 -4.48 -20.09
CA TYR A 182 19.77 -4.65 -21.52
C TYR A 182 18.31 -5.09 -21.75
N SER A 183 17.50 -5.24 -20.70
CA SER A 183 16.10 -5.68 -20.82
C SER A 183 15.22 -5.00 -19.76
N THR A 184 14.04 -4.53 -20.17
CA THR A 184 13.04 -3.96 -19.26
C THR A 184 11.63 -4.30 -19.72
N TYR A 185 10.70 -4.35 -18.78
CA TYR A 185 9.29 -4.49 -19.09
C TYR A 185 8.63 -3.13 -19.23
N VAL A 186 7.69 -3.03 -20.18
CA VAL A 186 6.85 -1.84 -20.38
C VAL A 186 5.40 -2.25 -20.22
N LYS A 187 4.67 -1.55 -19.37
CA LYS A 187 3.25 -1.74 -19.14
C LYS A 187 2.46 -0.86 -20.10
N VAL A 188 1.81 -1.47 -21.08
CA VAL A 188 1.10 -0.75 -22.16
C VAL A 188 -0.39 -0.57 -21.90
N ALA A 189 -0.98 -1.29 -20.93
CA ALA A 189 -2.38 -1.20 -20.56
C ALA A 189 -2.64 -1.69 -19.14
N GLU A 190 -3.67 -1.10 -18.49
CA GLU A 190 -4.32 -1.63 -17.31
C GLU A 190 -5.64 -2.29 -17.70
N GLY A 191 -5.61 -3.63 -17.73
CA GLY A 191 -6.79 -4.41 -18.08
C GLY A 191 -7.06 -4.46 -19.59
N CYS A 192 -8.28 -4.85 -19.92
CA CYS A 192 -8.76 -5.01 -21.29
C CYS A 192 -10.23 -4.60 -21.35
N SER A 193 -10.68 -3.99 -22.45
CA SER A 193 -12.08 -3.64 -22.68
C SER A 193 -12.95 -4.81 -23.17
N GLN A 194 -12.33 -5.95 -23.47
CA GLN A 194 -13.03 -7.13 -23.97
C GLN A 194 -13.68 -7.92 -22.82
N LYS A 195 -14.86 -8.45 -23.10
CA LYS A 195 -15.57 -9.38 -22.22
C LYS A 195 -15.19 -10.80 -22.61
N CYS A 196 -14.30 -11.40 -21.87
CA CYS A 196 -13.92 -12.80 -22.04
C CYS A 196 -14.76 -13.73 -21.17
#